data_be36c74e6d14d27e1d0eaf4b5aa03e92
#
_entry.id   be36c74e6d14d27e1d0eaf4b5aa03e92
#
_cell.length_a   1.000
_cell.length_b   1.000
_cell.length_c   1.000
_cell.angle_alpha   90.00
_cell.angle_beta   90.00
_cell.angle_gamma   90.00
#
_symmetry.space_group_name_H-M   'P 1'
#
loop_
_entity.id
_entity.type
_entity.pdbx_description
1 polymer ?
#
loop_
_entity_poly.entity_id
_entity_poly.type
_entity_poly.pdbx_seq_one_letter_code
_entity_poly.pdbx_strand_id
1 'polypeptide(L)'
;MRDADYVIVGAGSAGCVMAARLSEDPAIRVVLLEAGGSDRSLIVRMPTALSMPMNTRRFNWGFETAPEPGLDNRVLDCPRGLGLGGSSSINGMVYVRGHAEDINQWESNGAAGWNYAACLPYYQRAESWYRGADRYRGGSGPLGVCAGNEMRLNPLYQAFIDAGCEAGYPGTDDYNGFQQE
;
A
#
# COMPACT_ATOMS: atom_id res chain seq x y z
N MET A 1 5.29 36.45 -1.99
CA MET A 1 4.85 35.06 -1.70
C MET A 1 4.72 34.35 -3.04
N ARG A 2 5.17 33.11 -3.16
CA ARG A 2 4.87 32.35 -4.38
C ARG A 2 3.53 31.68 -4.15
N ASP A 3 2.53 32.06 -4.93
CA ASP A 3 1.21 31.47 -4.86
C ASP A 3 1.28 30.03 -5.37
N ALA A 4 0.55 29.11 -4.76
CA ALA A 4 0.40 27.73 -5.18
C ALA A 4 -1.05 27.48 -5.58
N ASP A 5 -1.27 26.71 -6.63
CA ASP A 5 -2.62 26.31 -7.05
C ASP A 5 -3.15 25.21 -6.13
N TYR A 6 -2.24 24.32 -5.66
CA TYR A 6 -2.57 23.26 -4.71
C TYR A 6 -1.52 23.16 -3.59
N VAL A 7 -2.00 22.97 -2.37
CA VAL A 7 -1.18 22.63 -1.20
C VAL A 7 -1.61 21.28 -0.69
N ILE A 8 -0.69 20.31 -0.69
CA ILE A 8 -0.92 18.96 -0.23
C ILE A 8 -0.17 18.80 1.10
N VAL A 9 -0.88 18.36 2.13
CA VAL A 9 -0.32 18.14 3.47
C VAL A 9 -0.10 16.66 3.68
N GLY A 10 1.15 16.27 3.87
CA GLY A 10 1.62 14.90 4.04
C GLY A 10 2.07 14.25 2.72
N ALA A 11 3.34 13.88 2.64
CA ALA A 11 3.93 13.16 1.52
C ALA A 11 3.87 11.63 1.71
N GLY A 12 2.76 11.12 2.23
CA GLY A 12 2.45 9.69 2.23
C GLY A 12 2.05 9.18 0.84
N SER A 13 1.61 7.93 0.75
CA SER A 13 1.26 7.28 -0.52
C SER A 13 0.27 8.11 -1.35
N ALA A 14 -0.82 8.58 -0.73
CA ALA A 14 -1.84 9.37 -1.41
C ALA A 14 -1.33 10.76 -1.81
N GLY A 15 -0.64 11.47 -0.89
CA GLY A 15 -0.11 12.81 -1.17
C GLY A 15 0.93 12.82 -2.27
N CYS A 16 1.80 11.83 -2.32
CA CYS A 16 2.77 11.66 -3.41
C CYS A 16 2.08 11.45 -4.77
N VAL A 17 1.03 10.63 -4.82
CA VAL A 17 0.26 10.39 -6.05
C VAL A 17 -0.45 11.67 -6.49
N MET A 18 -1.12 12.37 -5.58
CA MET A 18 -1.78 13.63 -5.89
C MET A 18 -0.78 14.68 -6.39
N ALA A 19 0.35 14.83 -5.71
CA ALA A 19 1.39 15.76 -6.13
C ALA A 19 1.91 15.44 -7.53
N ALA A 20 2.19 14.17 -7.81
CA ALA A 20 2.68 13.73 -9.12
C ALA A 20 1.65 13.99 -10.23
N ARG A 21 0.37 13.67 -9.99
CA ARG A 21 -0.68 13.83 -11.00
C ARG A 21 -1.07 15.27 -11.26
N LEU A 22 -1.19 16.07 -10.23
CA LEU A 22 -1.53 17.50 -10.39
C LEU A 22 -0.40 18.31 -11.04
N SER A 23 0.85 17.90 -10.83
CA SER A 23 2.01 18.57 -11.45
C SER A 23 2.36 18.07 -12.87
N GLU A 24 1.59 17.17 -13.45
CA GLU A 24 1.73 16.78 -14.88
C GLU A 24 1.45 17.95 -15.80
N ASP A 25 0.56 18.86 -15.40
CA ASP A 25 0.36 20.13 -16.09
C ASP A 25 1.40 21.15 -15.60
N PRO A 26 2.32 21.61 -16.48
CA PRO A 26 3.37 22.56 -16.09
C PRO A 26 2.84 23.95 -15.68
N ALA A 27 1.58 24.26 -15.99
CA ALA A 27 0.94 25.50 -15.54
C ALA A 27 0.49 25.42 -14.06
N ILE A 28 0.34 24.23 -13.52
CA ILE A 28 -0.12 23.99 -12.15
C ILE A 28 1.08 23.96 -11.18
N ARG A 29 0.99 24.79 -10.14
CA ARG A 29 1.98 24.83 -9.06
C ARG A 29 1.48 24.08 -7.85
N VAL A 30 2.16 22.99 -7.52
CA VAL A 30 1.84 22.12 -6.38
C VAL A 30 2.89 22.30 -5.28
N VAL A 31 2.46 22.54 -4.06
CA VAL A 31 3.29 22.52 -2.87
C VAL A 31 2.94 21.28 -2.05
N LEU A 32 3.93 20.44 -1.81
CA LEU A 32 3.82 19.25 -0.96
C LEU A 32 4.54 19.51 0.36
N LEU A 33 3.81 19.48 1.47
CA LEU A 33 4.33 19.66 2.82
C LEU A 33 4.49 18.32 3.50
N GLU A 34 5.66 18.05 4.07
CA GLU A 34 5.96 16.83 4.81
C GLU A 34 6.63 17.17 6.14
N ALA A 35 6.17 16.54 7.22
CA ALA A 35 6.71 16.76 8.56
C ALA A 35 8.04 16.05 8.81
N GLY A 36 8.22 14.89 8.17
CA GLY A 36 9.42 14.08 8.31
C GLY A 36 10.48 14.36 7.26
N GLY A 37 11.52 13.55 7.29
CA GLY A 37 12.68 13.68 6.40
C GLY A 37 12.59 12.84 5.13
N SER A 38 13.74 12.73 4.46
CA SER A 38 13.89 11.93 3.24
C SER A 38 13.87 10.43 3.54
N ASP A 39 13.32 9.65 2.60
CA ASP A 39 13.33 8.18 2.53
C ASP A 39 14.69 7.59 2.08
N ARG A 40 15.68 8.42 1.78
CA ARG A 40 17.01 8.01 1.27
C ARG A 40 17.91 7.33 2.32
N SER A 41 17.32 6.71 3.33
CA SER A 41 18.03 5.93 4.33
C SER A 41 18.23 4.50 3.86
N LEU A 42 19.42 3.92 4.15
CA LEU A 42 19.72 2.53 3.82
C LEU A 42 18.71 1.57 4.46
N ILE A 43 18.33 1.81 5.71
CA ILE A 43 17.38 0.93 6.44
C ILE A 43 15.95 1.03 5.90
N VAL A 44 15.55 2.12 5.24
CA VAL A 44 14.26 2.25 4.55
C VAL A 44 14.30 1.52 3.20
N ARG A 45 15.46 1.55 2.51
CA ARG A 45 15.62 0.97 1.18
C ARG A 45 15.98 -0.50 1.17
N MET A 46 16.30 -1.07 2.32
CA MET A 46 16.73 -2.46 2.46
C MET A 46 15.55 -3.33 2.93
N PRO A 47 14.95 -4.17 2.07
CA PRO A 47 13.78 -4.98 2.42
C PRO A 47 13.96 -5.84 3.68
N THR A 48 15.16 -6.38 3.90
CA THR A 48 15.48 -7.19 5.09
C THR A 48 15.51 -6.40 6.40
N ALA A 49 15.55 -5.08 6.32
CA ALA A 49 15.55 -4.19 7.50
C ALA A 49 14.15 -3.67 7.86
N LEU A 50 13.09 -4.20 7.25
CA LEU A 50 11.72 -3.65 7.33
C LEU A 50 11.23 -3.33 8.76
N SER A 51 11.66 -4.08 9.78
CA SER A 51 11.30 -3.83 11.18
C SER A 51 12.05 -2.65 11.80
N MET A 52 13.22 -2.28 11.28
CA MET A 52 14.04 -1.20 11.85
C MET A 52 13.39 0.18 11.73
N PRO A 53 12.92 0.62 10.54
CA PRO A 53 12.26 1.93 10.44
C PRO A 53 10.96 2.01 11.25
N MET A 54 10.18 0.91 11.35
CA MET A 54 8.96 0.88 12.17
C MET A 54 9.25 1.11 13.66
N ASN A 55 10.40 0.64 14.16
CA ASN A 55 10.78 0.76 15.57
C ASN A 55 11.67 1.99 15.86
N THR A 56 11.82 2.91 14.92
CA THR A 56 12.69 4.08 15.07
C THR A 56 11.88 5.37 14.98
N ARG A 57 11.89 6.19 16.02
CA ARG A 57 11.21 7.51 16.06
C ARG A 57 11.61 8.45 14.91
N ARG A 58 12.71 8.19 14.25
CA ARG A 58 13.15 8.95 13.08
C ARG A 58 12.22 8.78 11.87
N PHE A 59 11.57 7.60 11.73
CA PHE A 59 10.75 7.23 10.57
C PHE A 59 9.32 6.87 10.96
N ASN A 60 9.00 6.89 12.25
CA ASN A 60 7.70 6.50 12.79
C ASN A 60 7.21 7.54 13.80
N TRP A 61 5.96 7.99 13.66
CA TRP A 61 5.30 8.87 14.60
C TRP A 61 5.25 8.27 16.02
N GLY A 62 5.21 6.93 16.10
CA GLY A 62 5.16 6.18 17.34
C GLY A 62 3.85 6.38 18.09
N PHE A 63 2.75 6.34 17.36
CA PHE A 63 1.43 6.28 17.97
C PHE A 63 1.20 4.94 18.65
N GLU A 64 0.38 4.97 19.69
CA GLU A 64 -0.05 3.81 20.47
C GLU A 64 -1.56 3.83 20.60
N THR A 65 -2.18 2.66 20.82
CA THR A 65 -3.60 2.58 21.15
C THR A 65 -3.86 3.10 22.57
N ALA A 66 -5.11 3.44 22.88
CA ALA A 66 -5.56 3.43 24.25
C ALA A 66 -5.47 2.00 24.83
N PRO A 67 -5.41 1.83 26.17
CA PRO A 67 -5.52 0.51 26.76
C PRO A 67 -6.77 -0.22 26.28
N GLU A 68 -6.60 -1.44 25.76
CA GLU A 68 -7.70 -2.23 25.17
C GLU A 68 -8.22 -3.25 26.18
N PRO A 69 -9.42 -3.07 26.74
CA PRO A 69 -9.96 -3.97 27.77
C PRO A 69 -10.10 -5.42 27.31
N GLY A 70 -10.43 -5.65 26.01
CA GLY A 70 -10.51 -6.98 25.42
C GLY A 70 -9.17 -7.71 25.28
N LEU A 71 -8.05 -7.02 25.53
CA LEU A 71 -6.69 -7.53 25.42
C LEU A 71 -5.90 -7.34 26.74
N ASP A 72 -6.54 -7.52 27.87
CA ASP A 72 -5.93 -7.32 29.22
C ASP A 72 -5.34 -5.92 29.41
N ASN A 73 -6.02 -4.89 28.91
CA ASN A 73 -5.58 -3.51 28.91
C ASN A 73 -4.20 -3.27 28.26
N ARG A 74 -3.80 -4.13 27.32
CA ARG A 74 -2.57 -3.91 26.55
C ARG A 74 -2.67 -2.65 25.71
N VAL A 75 -1.56 -1.95 25.64
CA VAL A 75 -1.31 -0.86 24.71
C VAL A 75 -0.53 -1.45 23.51
N LEU A 76 -1.00 -1.22 22.33
CA LEU A 76 -0.40 -1.73 21.10
C LEU A 76 0.23 -0.60 20.31
N ASP A 77 1.40 -0.85 19.74
CA ASP A 77 2.03 0.06 18.79
C ASP A 77 1.18 0.22 17.54
N CYS A 78 1.02 1.46 17.08
CA CYS A 78 0.35 1.82 15.83
C CYS A 78 1.32 2.56 14.91
N PRO A 79 2.29 1.88 14.28
CA PRO A 79 3.30 2.52 13.44
C PRO A 79 2.68 3.31 12.29
N ARG A 80 3.11 4.56 12.14
CA ARG A 80 2.79 5.44 11.00
C ARG A 80 4.05 6.12 10.53
N GLY A 81 4.31 6.05 9.22
CA GLY A 81 5.53 6.60 8.67
C GLY A 81 5.61 8.11 8.79
N LEU A 82 6.78 8.59 9.18
CA LEU A 82 7.17 9.99 9.27
C LEU A 82 8.27 10.28 8.24
N GLY A 83 7.92 10.94 7.15
CA GLY A 83 8.83 11.25 6.05
C GLY A 83 8.25 11.01 4.67
N LEU A 84 9.05 11.25 3.64
CA LEU A 84 8.66 11.00 2.25
C LEU A 84 8.26 9.54 2.05
N GLY A 85 7.09 9.33 1.44
CA GLY A 85 6.44 8.02 1.30
C GLY A 85 5.53 7.64 2.48
N GLY A 86 5.66 8.30 3.63
CA GLY A 86 4.85 8.00 4.81
C GLY A 86 4.93 6.53 5.20
N SER A 87 3.79 5.89 5.46
CA SER A 87 3.75 4.48 5.85
C SER A 87 4.17 3.53 4.73
N SER A 88 4.14 3.93 3.45
CA SER A 88 4.68 3.09 2.37
C SER A 88 6.21 2.95 2.43
N SER A 89 6.91 3.84 3.14
CA SER A 89 8.36 3.73 3.36
C SER A 89 8.75 2.84 4.55
N ILE A 90 7.77 2.38 5.36
CA ILE A 90 8.03 1.55 6.55
C ILE A 90 7.12 0.32 6.65
N ASN A 91 6.26 0.07 5.66
CA ASN A 91 5.31 -1.06 5.66
C ASN A 91 6.00 -2.40 5.37
N GLY A 92 5.24 -3.49 5.45
CA GLY A 92 5.71 -4.85 5.16
C GLY A 92 5.79 -5.20 3.67
N MET A 93 5.59 -4.24 2.76
CA MET A 93 5.69 -4.41 1.29
C MET A 93 4.72 -5.45 0.70
N VAL A 94 3.61 -5.73 1.36
CA VAL A 94 2.58 -6.63 0.84
C VAL A 94 1.59 -5.82 0.01
N TYR A 95 1.45 -6.17 -1.28
CA TYR A 95 0.52 -5.52 -2.19
C TYR A 95 -0.77 -6.34 -2.28
N VAL A 96 -1.79 -5.89 -1.57
CA VAL A 96 -3.14 -6.49 -1.57
C VAL A 96 -4.17 -5.41 -1.86
N ARG A 97 -5.03 -5.66 -2.84
CA ARG A 97 -6.20 -4.81 -3.11
C ARG A 97 -7.35 -5.20 -2.19
N GLY A 98 -8.27 -4.26 -1.94
CA GLY A 98 -9.55 -4.58 -1.29
C GLY A 98 -10.34 -5.58 -2.13
N HIS A 99 -11.10 -6.44 -1.46
CA HIS A 99 -12.00 -7.37 -2.13
C HIS A 99 -13.05 -6.60 -2.96
N ALA A 100 -13.48 -7.19 -4.07
CA ALA A 100 -14.42 -6.54 -4.97
C ALA A 100 -15.71 -6.11 -4.24
N GLU A 101 -16.22 -6.96 -3.33
CA GLU A 101 -17.43 -6.67 -2.57
C GLU A 101 -17.23 -5.52 -1.56
N ASP A 102 -16.05 -5.39 -0.94
CA ASP A 102 -15.77 -4.26 -0.04
C ASP A 102 -15.84 -2.93 -0.79
N ILE A 103 -15.31 -2.90 -2.01
CA ILE A 103 -15.35 -1.70 -2.85
C ILE A 103 -16.78 -1.44 -3.36
N ASN A 104 -17.52 -2.48 -3.75
CA ASN A 104 -18.93 -2.35 -4.14
C ASN A 104 -19.80 -1.81 -3.00
N GLN A 105 -19.48 -2.21 -1.77
CA GLN A 105 -20.19 -1.72 -0.59
C GLN A 105 -20.02 -0.20 -0.38
N TRP A 106 -18.92 0.39 -0.82
CA TRP A 106 -18.76 1.85 -0.77
C TRP A 106 -19.84 2.55 -1.60
N GLU A 107 -20.11 2.07 -2.81
CA GLU A 107 -21.18 2.64 -3.65
C GLU A 107 -22.55 2.43 -3.03
N SER A 108 -22.81 1.24 -2.50
CA SER A 108 -24.06 0.92 -1.79
C SER A 108 -24.29 1.81 -0.56
N ASN A 109 -23.22 2.23 0.09
CA ASN A 109 -23.24 3.14 1.24
C ASN A 109 -23.26 4.64 0.85
N GLY A 110 -23.44 4.96 -0.44
CA GLY A 110 -23.65 6.32 -0.93
C GLY A 110 -22.45 6.96 -1.63
N ALA A 111 -21.31 6.29 -1.76
CA ALA A 111 -20.18 6.76 -2.56
C ALA A 111 -20.39 6.43 -4.05
N ALA A 112 -21.31 7.11 -4.71
CA ALA A 112 -21.66 6.87 -6.10
C ALA A 112 -20.43 6.91 -7.03
N GLY A 113 -20.28 5.88 -7.89
CA GLY A 113 -19.14 5.73 -8.80
C GLY A 113 -17.90 5.10 -8.18
N TRP A 114 -17.94 4.67 -6.91
CA TRP A 114 -16.84 3.99 -6.21
C TRP A 114 -17.09 2.49 -6.09
N ASN A 115 -17.59 1.85 -7.13
CA ASN A 115 -17.66 0.40 -7.20
C ASN A 115 -16.33 -0.20 -7.74
N TYR A 116 -16.17 -1.51 -7.61
CA TYR A 116 -14.94 -2.19 -8.03
C TYR A 116 -14.63 -2.03 -9.52
N ALA A 117 -15.65 -2.10 -10.38
CA ALA A 117 -15.46 -1.93 -11.83
C ALA A 117 -14.93 -0.53 -12.20
N ALA A 118 -15.38 0.51 -11.48
CA ALA A 118 -14.89 1.87 -11.66
C ALA A 118 -13.48 2.06 -11.07
N CYS A 119 -13.13 1.35 -9.99
CA CYS A 119 -11.82 1.44 -9.34
C CYS A 119 -10.73 0.60 -10.03
N LEU A 120 -11.07 -0.52 -10.66
CA LEU A 120 -10.13 -1.45 -11.27
C LEU A 120 -9.16 -0.79 -12.28
N PRO A 121 -9.59 0.11 -13.19
CA PRO A 121 -8.68 0.78 -14.11
C PRO A 121 -7.60 1.62 -13.41
N TYR A 122 -7.89 2.16 -12.22
CA TYR A 122 -6.92 2.92 -11.43
C TYR A 122 -5.91 1.99 -10.74
N TYR A 123 -6.33 0.81 -10.26
CA TYR A 123 -5.42 -0.21 -9.78
C TYR A 123 -4.45 -0.67 -10.87
N GLN A 124 -4.97 -0.95 -12.07
CA GLN A 124 -4.16 -1.32 -13.23
C GLN A 124 -3.18 -0.20 -13.63
N ARG A 125 -3.64 1.04 -13.65
CA ARG A 125 -2.80 2.21 -13.99
C ARG A 125 -1.70 2.45 -12.96
N ALA A 126 -1.89 2.05 -11.71
CA ALA A 126 -0.92 2.28 -10.63
C ALA A 126 0.24 1.28 -10.66
N GLU A 127 0.05 0.05 -11.17
CA GLU A 127 1.04 -1.02 -11.04
C GLU A 127 1.72 -1.43 -12.35
N SER A 128 2.91 -1.97 -12.20
CA SER A 128 3.63 -2.73 -13.22
C SER A 128 3.85 -4.15 -12.69
N TRP A 129 2.93 -5.04 -13.03
CA TRP A 129 2.99 -6.45 -12.65
C TRP A 129 4.07 -7.17 -13.47
N TYR A 130 4.96 -7.92 -12.82
CA TYR A 130 6.13 -8.53 -13.47
C TYR A 130 5.79 -9.57 -14.55
N ARG A 131 4.58 -10.16 -14.51
CA ARG A 131 4.07 -11.07 -15.54
C ARG A 131 3.35 -10.34 -16.68
N GLY A 132 3.30 -9.01 -16.64
CA GLY A 132 2.59 -8.18 -17.63
C GLY A 132 1.13 -7.93 -17.26
N ALA A 133 0.45 -7.18 -18.14
CA ALA A 133 -0.95 -6.80 -17.94
C ALA A 133 -1.89 -7.95 -18.26
N ASP A 134 -3.00 -8.04 -17.53
CA ASP A 134 -4.14 -8.90 -17.83
C ASP A 134 -5.47 -8.20 -17.52
N ARG A 135 -6.55 -8.96 -17.35
CA ARG A 135 -7.88 -8.42 -17.02
C ARG A 135 -7.91 -7.65 -15.69
N TYR A 136 -7.06 -8.03 -14.73
CA TYR A 136 -7.03 -7.48 -13.38
C TYR A 136 -5.77 -6.69 -13.09
N ARG A 137 -4.67 -7.00 -13.76
CA ARG A 137 -3.33 -6.48 -13.47
C ARG A 137 -2.89 -5.43 -14.48
N GLY A 138 -2.13 -4.43 -14.01
CA GLY A 138 -1.47 -3.47 -14.87
C GLY A 138 -0.03 -3.84 -15.19
N GLY A 139 0.49 -3.42 -16.35
CA GLY A 139 1.83 -3.78 -16.81
C GLY A 139 2.79 -2.61 -17.02
N SER A 140 2.34 -1.36 -16.79
CA SER A 140 3.13 -0.17 -17.14
C SER A 140 3.03 0.98 -16.14
N GLY A 141 2.42 0.73 -14.99
CA GLY A 141 2.29 1.74 -13.94
C GLY A 141 3.61 1.97 -13.16
N PRO A 142 3.65 3.00 -12.33
CA PRO A 142 4.88 3.39 -11.63
C PRO A 142 5.28 2.44 -10.51
N LEU A 143 4.37 1.61 -9.98
CA LEU A 143 4.63 0.71 -8.88
C LEU A 143 4.98 -0.69 -9.41
N GLY A 144 6.24 -1.10 -9.28
CA GLY A 144 6.67 -2.47 -9.58
C GLY A 144 6.11 -3.46 -8.57
N VAL A 145 5.42 -4.49 -9.04
CA VAL A 145 4.82 -5.55 -8.22
C VAL A 145 5.29 -6.90 -8.71
N CYS A 146 5.71 -7.77 -7.80
CA CYS A 146 6.17 -9.13 -8.11
C CYS A 146 5.64 -10.13 -7.08
N ALA A 147 5.66 -11.42 -7.41
CA ALA A 147 5.35 -12.47 -6.46
C ALA A 147 6.55 -12.71 -5.53
N GLY A 148 6.34 -12.62 -4.23
CA GLY A 148 7.40 -12.78 -3.22
C GLY A 148 8.08 -14.15 -3.27
N ASN A 149 7.35 -15.19 -3.63
CA ASN A 149 7.86 -16.55 -3.75
C ASN A 149 8.88 -16.75 -4.88
N GLU A 150 8.77 -15.99 -5.96
CA GLU A 150 9.70 -16.11 -7.09
C GLU A 150 11.04 -15.44 -6.81
N MET A 151 11.07 -14.48 -5.90
CA MET A 151 12.31 -13.82 -5.50
C MET A 151 13.20 -14.72 -4.62
N ARG A 152 12.59 -15.62 -3.85
CA ARG A 152 13.29 -16.56 -2.98
C ARG A 152 12.38 -17.76 -2.69
N LEU A 153 12.70 -18.90 -3.30
CA LEU A 153 11.99 -20.15 -3.05
C LEU A 153 12.12 -20.53 -1.55
N ASN A 154 10.99 -20.56 -0.86
CA ASN A 154 10.90 -21.02 0.51
C ASN A 154 9.88 -22.18 0.54
N PRO A 155 10.31 -23.43 0.82
CA PRO A 155 9.41 -24.57 0.80
C PRO A 155 8.25 -24.44 1.81
N LEU A 156 8.40 -23.62 2.86
CA LEU A 156 7.34 -23.40 3.84
C LEU A 156 6.14 -22.67 3.23
N TYR A 157 6.32 -21.85 2.19
CA TYR A 157 5.19 -21.19 1.54
C TYR A 157 4.31 -22.18 0.79
N GLN A 158 4.93 -23.14 0.08
CA GLN A 158 4.16 -24.19 -0.59
C GLN A 158 3.47 -25.09 0.43
N ALA A 159 4.17 -25.52 1.47
CA ALA A 159 3.57 -26.32 2.54
C ALA A 159 2.38 -25.63 3.22
N PHE A 160 2.44 -24.30 3.38
CA PHE A 160 1.31 -23.52 3.92
C PHE A 160 0.11 -23.50 2.96
N ILE A 161 0.36 -23.32 1.66
CA ILE A 161 -0.68 -23.35 0.62
C ILE A 161 -1.32 -24.75 0.56
N ASP A 162 -0.51 -25.80 0.55
CA ASP A 162 -0.97 -27.18 0.50
C ASP A 162 -1.84 -27.51 1.72
N ALA A 163 -1.41 -27.12 2.91
CA ALA A 163 -2.20 -27.30 4.13
C ALA A 163 -3.54 -26.53 4.09
N GLY A 164 -3.58 -25.34 3.49
CA GLY A 164 -4.82 -24.61 3.24
C GLY A 164 -5.76 -25.37 2.31
N CYS A 165 -5.23 -25.90 1.21
CA CYS A 165 -6.01 -26.71 0.27
C CYS A 165 -6.52 -28.01 0.90
N GLU A 166 -5.71 -28.69 1.71
CA GLU A 166 -6.10 -29.88 2.49
C GLU A 166 -7.21 -29.56 3.49
N ALA A 167 -7.22 -28.34 4.04
CA ALA A 167 -8.28 -27.86 4.92
C ALA A 167 -9.56 -27.42 4.19
N GLY A 168 -9.59 -27.50 2.86
CA GLY A 168 -10.76 -27.19 2.02
C GLY A 168 -10.82 -25.76 1.49
N TYR A 169 -9.77 -24.97 1.67
CA TYR A 169 -9.69 -23.63 1.06
C TYR A 169 -9.27 -23.72 -0.40
N PRO A 170 -9.84 -22.90 -1.29
CA PRO A 170 -9.44 -22.87 -2.69
C PRO A 170 -8.04 -22.27 -2.85
N GLY A 171 -7.22 -22.88 -3.71
CA GLY A 171 -5.93 -22.30 -4.11
C GLY A 171 -6.12 -21.20 -5.13
N THR A 172 -5.27 -20.16 -5.09
CA THR A 172 -5.23 -19.11 -6.11
C THR A 172 -3.78 -18.78 -6.47
N ASP A 173 -3.54 -18.53 -7.75
CA ASP A 173 -2.23 -18.07 -8.24
C ASP A 173 -2.06 -16.56 -8.10
N ASP A 174 -3.15 -15.82 -7.94
CA ASP A 174 -3.15 -14.38 -7.79
C ASP A 174 -4.34 -13.87 -6.97
N TYR A 175 -4.10 -13.55 -5.71
CA TYR A 175 -5.11 -12.99 -4.80
C TYR A 175 -5.52 -11.54 -5.14
N ASN A 176 -4.90 -10.90 -6.13
CA ASN A 176 -5.37 -9.63 -6.71
C ASN A 176 -6.06 -9.83 -8.07
N GLY A 177 -6.24 -11.08 -8.49
CA GLY A 177 -6.89 -11.49 -9.71
C GLY A 177 -8.40 -11.71 -9.55
N PHE A 178 -8.88 -12.76 -10.25
CA PHE A 178 -10.31 -13.12 -10.22
C PHE A 178 -10.76 -13.64 -8.85
N GLN A 179 -9.94 -14.45 -8.22
CA GLN A 179 -10.22 -15.10 -6.94
C GLN A 179 -9.34 -14.50 -5.86
N GLN A 180 -9.95 -13.78 -4.93
CA GLN A 180 -9.29 -13.14 -3.80
C GLN A 180 -9.42 -13.93 -2.50
N GLU A 181 -10.35 -14.90 -2.46
CA GLU A 181 -10.61 -15.81 -1.33
C GLU A 181 -11.02 -17.21 -1.83
#